data_cd8a03345bcfa9a4ca1aada3b3dca685
#
_entry.id   cd8a03345bcfa9a4ca1aada3b3dca685
#
_cell.length_a   1.000
_cell.length_b   1.000
_cell.length_c   1.000
_cell.angle_alpha   90.00
_cell.angle_beta   90.00
_cell.angle_gamma   90.00
#
_symmetry.space_group_name_H-M   'P 1'
#
loop_
_entity.id
_entity.type
_entity.pdbx_description
1 polymer ?
#
loop_
_entity_poly.entity_id
_entity_poly.type
_entity_poly.pdbx_seq_one_letter_code
_entity_poly.pdbx_strand_id
1 'polypeptide(L)'
;MSNELLPYLDFEVIRNSGKKFYGYSDLTTILNAIYTKTGKEAVLYQIRNLLYRHSEVQRRDFINTLQKNGNDLYDLDYHFIQGTAMEGVMIGGNIRCFLKL
;
A
#
# COMPACT_ATOMS: atom_id res chain seq x y z
N MET A 1 4.21 -0.76 -18.70
CA MET A 1 3.45 -0.56 -17.43
C MET A 1 3.87 -1.62 -16.44
N SER A 2 3.66 -1.39 -15.12
CA SER A 2 4.22 -2.30 -14.09
C SER A 2 3.73 -3.74 -14.18
N ASN A 3 2.54 -3.99 -14.72
CA ASN A 3 2.03 -5.35 -14.96
C ASN A 3 2.95 -6.21 -15.87
N GLU A 4 3.73 -5.57 -16.73
CA GLU A 4 4.69 -6.26 -17.62
C GLU A 4 5.85 -6.89 -16.84
N LEU A 5 6.07 -6.43 -15.60
CA LEU A 5 7.10 -6.99 -14.71
C LEU A 5 6.66 -8.28 -14.00
N LEU A 6 5.35 -8.56 -13.93
CA LEU A 6 4.83 -9.70 -13.16
C LEU A 6 5.49 -11.05 -13.50
N PRO A 7 5.74 -11.39 -14.78
CA PRO A 7 6.38 -12.66 -15.13
C PRO A 7 7.84 -12.76 -14.68
N TYR A 8 8.48 -11.65 -14.35
CA TYR A 8 9.88 -11.57 -13.96
C TYR A 8 10.09 -11.47 -12.44
N LEU A 9 9.00 -11.42 -11.66
CA LEU A 9 9.09 -11.34 -10.20
C LEU A 9 9.25 -12.72 -9.60
N ASP A 10 10.28 -12.89 -8.78
CA ASP A 10 10.47 -14.09 -7.96
C ASP A 10 9.65 -13.95 -6.66
N PHE A 11 8.45 -14.52 -6.67
CA PHE A 11 7.54 -14.47 -5.54
C PHE A 11 8.01 -15.30 -4.34
N GLU A 12 8.90 -16.30 -4.53
CA GLU A 12 9.51 -17.03 -3.42
C GLU A 12 10.52 -16.15 -2.68
N VAL A 13 11.38 -15.45 -3.40
CA VAL A 13 12.30 -14.47 -2.80
C VAL A 13 11.51 -13.38 -2.07
N ILE A 14 10.43 -12.88 -2.68
CA ILE A 14 9.56 -11.88 -2.05
C ILE A 14 8.94 -12.44 -0.77
N ARG A 15 8.37 -13.64 -0.81
CA ARG A 15 7.75 -14.30 0.35
C ARG A 15 8.71 -14.44 1.52
N ASN A 16 9.92 -14.88 1.25
CA ASN A 16 10.94 -15.14 2.26
C ASN A 16 11.71 -13.90 2.71
N SER A 17 11.54 -12.77 2.03
CA SER A 17 12.18 -11.52 2.43
C SER A 17 11.51 -10.93 3.67
N GLY A 18 12.30 -10.32 4.56
CA GLY A 18 11.79 -9.51 5.68
C GLY A 18 11.37 -8.09 5.26
N LYS A 19 11.20 -7.83 3.96
CA LYS A 19 10.95 -6.49 3.43
C LYS A 19 9.45 -6.17 3.41
N LYS A 20 9.13 -4.90 3.66
CA LYS A 20 7.81 -4.31 3.39
C LYS A 20 7.85 -3.67 2.00
N PHE A 21 6.74 -3.78 1.28
CA PHE A 21 6.63 -3.29 -0.10
C PHE A 21 5.69 -2.08 -0.13
N TYR A 22 6.16 -1.01 -0.73
CA TYR A 22 5.42 0.24 -0.86
C TYR A 22 5.33 0.64 -2.31
N GLY A 23 4.19 1.20 -2.68
CA GLY A 23 4.03 1.70 -4.04
C GLY A 23 2.79 2.56 -4.20
N TYR A 24 2.66 3.17 -5.35
CA TYR A 24 1.53 4.04 -5.68
C TYR A 24 1.18 3.94 -7.15
N SER A 25 -0.05 4.26 -7.49
CA SER A 25 -0.56 4.35 -8.86
C SER A 25 -0.30 3.09 -9.69
N ASP A 26 0.63 3.09 -10.64
CA ASP A 26 0.92 1.95 -11.52
C ASP A 26 1.40 0.71 -10.75
N LEU A 27 2.07 0.89 -9.62
CA LEU A 27 2.51 -0.21 -8.76
C LEU A 27 1.36 -0.96 -8.06
N THR A 28 0.12 -0.48 -8.16
CA THR A 28 -1.08 -1.19 -7.68
C THR A 28 -1.09 -2.64 -8.14
N THR A 29 -0.77 -2.89 -9.42
CA THR A 29 -0.72 -4.24 -10.00
C THR A 29 0.27 -5.14 -9.27
N ILE A 30 1.50 -4.65 -9.07
CA ILE A 30 2.56 -5.42 -8.40
C ILE A 30 2.22 -5.67 -6.93
N LEU A 31 1.73 -4.65 -6.21
CA LEU A 31 1.40 -4.79 -4.79
C LEU A 31 0.28 -5.81 -4.54
N ASN A 32 -0.75 -5.80 -5.36
CA ASN A 32 -1.83 -6.78 -5.26
C ASN A 32 -1.35 -8.18 -5.66
N ALA A 33 -0.48 -8.32 -6.66
CA ALA A 33 0.12 -9.59 -7.03
C ALA A 33 1.02 -10.14 -5.90
N ILE A 34 1.80 -9.30 -5.23
CA ILE A 34 2.60 -9.69 -4.06
C ILE A 34 1.68 -10.27 -2.99
N TYR A 35 0.61 -9.57 -2.61
CA TYR A 35 -0.34 -10.09 -1.63
C TYR A 35 -0.93 -11.44 -2.07
N THR A 36 -1.47 -11.50 -3.28
CA THR A 36 -2.15 -12.70 -3.80
C THR A 36 -1.23 -13.91 -3.89
N LYS A 37 0.02 -13.71 -4.28
CA LYS A 37 0.99 -14.81 -4.50
C LYS A 37 1.78 -15.19 -3.24
N THR A 38 1.93 -14.29 -2.29
CA THR A 38 2.83 -14.50 -1.15
C THR A 38 2.15 -14.41 0.22
N GLY A 39 0.94 -13.83 0.29
CA GLY A 39 0.26 -13.49 1.54
C GLY A 39 0.86 -12.26 2.25
N LYS A 40 1.90 -11.63 1.69
CA LYS A 40 2.52 -10.45 2.30
C LYS A 40 1.68 -9.20 2.05
N GLU A 41 1.40 -8.49 3.12
CA GLU A 41 0.81 -7.17 3.04
C GLU A 41 1.73 -6.18 2.32
N ALA A 42 1.13 -5.29 1.56
CA ALA A 42 1.83 -4.22 0.86
C ALA A 42 1.11 -2.89 1.11
N VAL A 43 1.85 -1.81 1.07
CA VAL A 43 1.34 -0.49 1.44
C VAL A 43 1.19 0.38 0.18
N LEU A 44 -0.04 0.77 -0.11
CA LEU A 44 -0.33 1.78 -1.12
C LEU A 44 -0.07 3.17 -0.53
N TYR A 45 1.10 3.73 -0.82
CA TYR A 45 1.50 5.02 -0.29
C TYR A 45 2.30 5.82 -1.32
N GLN A 46 1.91 7.07 -1.53
CA GLN A 46 2.64 7.98 -2.40
C GLN A 46 3.79 8.62 -1.63
N ILE A 47 4.99 8.02 -1.68
CA ILE A 47 6.18 8.48 -0.97
C ILE A 47 6.52 9.96 -1.26
N ARG A 48 6.14 10.47 -2.41
CA ARG A 48 6.31 11.86 -2.80
C ARG A 48 5.62 12.84 -1.83
N ASN A 49 4.60 12.41 -1.08
CA ASN A 49 3.93 13.22 -0.05
C ASN A 49 4.91 13.71 1.02
N LEU A 50 6.01 13.00 1.24
CA LEU A 50 7.05 13.38 2.20
C LEU A 50 7.92 14.56 1.75
N LEU A 51 7.83 14.94 0.46
CA LEU A 51 8.64 15.98 -0.16
C LEU A 51 7.88 17.29 -0.39
N TYR A 52 6.57 17.29 -0.18
CA TYR A 52 5.77 18.49 -0.37
C TYR A 52 6.07 19.55 0.71
N ARG A 53 5.82 20.80 0.34
CA ARG A 53 5.82 21.91 1.28
C ARG A 53 4.81 21.62 2.40
N HIS A 54 5.20 21.89 3.66
CA HIS A 54 4.40 21.58 4.85
C HIS A 54 4.10 20.08 5.05
N SER A 55 5.07 19.23 4.72
CA SER A 55 4.95 17.78 4.88
C SER A 55 5.41 17.26 6.25
N GLU A 56 5.62 18.12 7.25
CA GLU A 56 6.08 17.75 8.58
C GLU A 56 5.16 16.72 9.25
N VAL A 57 3.85 16.95 9.20
CA VAL A 57 2.85 16.04 9.73
C VAL A 57 2.93 14.69 9.01
N GLN A 58 2.95 14.71 7.68
CA GLN A 58 3.07 13.48 6.87
C GLN A 58 4.35 12.68 7.19
N ARG A 59 5.48 13.36 7.38
CA ARG A 59 6.74 12.69 7.75
C ARG A 59 6.67 12.08 9.15
N ARG A 60 6.13 12.81 10.12
CA ARG A 60 5.93 12.31 11.48
C ARG A 60 5.03 11.08 11.47
N ASP A 61 3.88 11.16 10.82
CA ASP A 61 2.87 10.10 10.79
C ASP A 61 3.38 8.87 10.03
N PHE A 62 4.16 9.10 8.95
CA PHE A 62 4.85 8.04 8.21
C PHE A 62 5.84 7.29 9.12
N ILE A 63 6.69 8.01 9.85
CA ILE A 63 7.66 7.41 10.77
C ILE A 63 6.95 6.63 11.88
N ASN A 64 5.93 7.22 12.48
CA ASN A 64 5.19 6.58 13.55
C ASN A 64 4.49 5.30 13.08
N THR A 65 3.80 5.36 11.95
CA THR A 65 3.06 4.20 11.43
C THR A 65 4.01 3.10 10.94
N LEU A 66 5.04 3.46 10.15
CA LEU A 66 5.82 2.46 9.42
C LEU A 66 7.07 1.98 10.16
N GLN A 67 7.61 2.75 11.08
CA GLN A 67 8.78 2.39 11.87
C GLN A 67 8.44 2.00 13.31
N LYS A 68 7.43 2.63 13.90
CA LYS A 68 7.05 2.42 15.30
C LYS A 68 5.77 1.60 15.48
N ASN A 69 5.20 1.06 14.39
CA ASN A 69 3.94 0.32 14.37
C ASN A 69 2.74 1.10 14.94
N GLY A 70 2.73 2.41 14.79
CA GLY A 70 1.60 3.27 15.11
C GLY A 70 0.51 3.24 14.03
N ASN A 71 -0.54 3.99 14.24
CA ASN A 71 -1.69 4.09 13.32
C ASN A 71 -1.91 5.50 12.77
N ASP A 72 -0.97 6.41 12.94
CA ASP A 72 -1.14 7.83 12.64
C ASP A 72 -1.56 8.13 11.19
N LEU A 73 -1.10 7.33 10.21
CA LEU A 73 -1.52 7.47 8.82
C LEU A 73 -2.97 7.04 8.57
N TYR A 74 -3.57 6.32 9.50
CA TYR A 74 -4.94 5.82 9.42
C TYR A 74 -5.90 6.59 10.32
N ASP A 75 -5.39 7.56 11.09
CA ASP A 75 -6.19 8.45 11.92
C ASP A 75 -6.79 9.56 11.03
N LEU A 76 -8.01 9.31 10.57
CA LEU A 76 -8.71 10.16 9.61
C LEU A 76 -10.08 10.53 10.16
N ASP A 77 -10.45 11.80 10.00
CA ASP A 77 -11.82 12.23 10.22
C ASP A 77 -12.72 11.66 9.11
N TYR A 78 -13.68 10.82 9.49
CA TYR A 78 -14.62 10.23 8.54
C TYR A 78 -16.02 10.06 9.14
N HIS A 79 -17.00 9.92 8.26
CA HIS A 79 -18.35 9.49 8.64
C HIS A 79 -18.83 8.40 7.70
N PHE A 80 -19.58 7.46 8.23
CA PHE A 80 -20.18 6.42 7.41
C PHE A 80 -21.36 6.98 6.62
N ILE A 81 -21.39 6.74 5.31
CA ILE A 81 -22.56 7.01 4.47
C ILE A 81 -23.58 5.89 4.65
N GLN A 82 -23.11 4.66 4.85
CA GLN A 82 -23.93 3.48 5.05
C GLN A 82 -23.22 2.50 6.00
N GLY A 83 -23.95 1.92 6.94
CA GLY A 83 -23.40 1.05 7.96
C GLY A 83 -22.64 1.82 9.06
N THR A 84 -22.01 1.09 9.97
CA THR A 84 -21.27 1.64 11.12
C THR A 84 -19.90 1.00 11.33
N ALA A 85 -19.62 -0.10 10.67
CA ALA A 85 -18.35 -0.81 10.75
C ALA A 85 -18.10 -1.63 9.50
N MET A 86 -16.83 -1.90 9.21
CA MET A 86 -16.39 -2.77 8.14
C MET A 86 -15.13 -3.50 8.59
N GLU A 87 -15.07 -4.80 8.37
CA GLU A 87 -13.88 -5.62 8.63
C GLU A 87 -13.59 -6.51 7.41
N GLY A 88 -12.32 -6.65 7.07
CA GLY A 88 -11.89 -7.49 5.95
C GLY A 88 -10.52 -7.12 5.40
N VAL A 89 -10.08 -7.91 4.43
CA VAL A 89 -8.87 -7.61 3.66
C VAL A 89 -9.19 -6.59 2.58
N MET A 90 -8.48 -5.47 2.59
CA MET A 90 -8.60 -4.45 1.56
C MET A 90 -7.64 -4.75 0.42
N ILE A 91 -8.17 -4.89 -0.79
CA ILE A 91 -7.39 -4.99 -2.03
C ILE A 91 -7.81 -3.84 -2.96
N GLY A 92 -6.92 -3.46 -3.87
CA GLY A 92 -7.23 -2.41 -4.84
C GLY A 92 -6.13 -1.37 -5.00
N GLY A 93 -6.53 -0.16 -5.32
CA GLY A 93 -5.66 0.98 -5.60
C GLY A 93 -6.10 1.72 -6.86
N ASN A 94 -5.18 2.05 -7.77
CA ASN A 94 -5.54 2.66 -9.05
C ASN A 94 -6.34 1.67 -9.90
N ILE A 95 -7.61 1.95 -10.13
CA ILE A 95 -8.54 1.03 -10.81
C ILE A 95 -8.07 0.65 -12.23
N ARG A 96 -7.47 1.58 -12.98
CA ARG A 96 -6.96 1.30 -14.32
C ARG A 96 -5.81 0.29 -14.31
N CYS A 97 -5.01 0.31 -13.24
CA CYS A 97 -3.89 -0.61 -13.08
C CYS A 97 -4.36 -1.93 -12.50
N PHE A 98 -5.30 -1.90 -11.57
CA PHE A 98 -5.90 -3.08 -10.96
C PHE A 98 -6.60 -3.98 -12.00
N LEU A 99 -7.32 -3.39 -12.96
CA LEU A 99 -8.00 -4.12 -14.04
C LEU A 99 -7.06 -4.79 -15.07
N LYS A 100 -5.74 -4.68 -14.89
CA LYS A 100 -4.73 -5.34 -15.73
C LYS A 100 -4.12 -6.58 -15.08
N LEU A 101 -4.61 -6.96 -13.94
CA LEU A 101 -4.28 -8.22 -13.27
C LEU A 101 -5.00 -9.45 -13.97
#